data_52e831ffd37a30de181cba6b80b44051
#
_entry.id   52e831ffd37a30de181cba6b80b44051
#
_cell.length_a   1.000
_cell.length_b   1.000
_cell.length_c   1.000
_cell.angle_alpha   90.00
_cell.angle_beta   90.00
_cell.angle_gamma   90.00
#
_symmetry.space_group_name_H-M   'P 1'
#
loop_
_entity.id
_entity.type
_entity.pdbx_description
1 polymer ?
#
loop_
_entity_poly.entity_id
_entity_poly.type
_entity_poly.pdbx_seq_one_letter_code
_entity_poly.pdbx_strand_id
1 'polypeptide(L)'
;LMKEKSKVFDPCIFPWNIESIDTEKISTVLLFIAILYPDDILKNKVMGYIKEIDTWNRGRFLEVLFEKPSNKEQKDFIITMLSDRSTAGNTAYEIVKNNNLTKEYPREIEDLLRLKNADTRKNLIDLLMSQDKKELLISIDNLVSAKNENKRLAGLDILNLANSKQKPLYDKKEVKNLVAKISSPTDAEKILIENLSDKKKK
;
A
#
# COMPACT_ATOMS: atom_id res chain seq x y z
N LEU A 1 -3.09 -26.46 3.50
CA LEU A 1 -1.72 -25.98 3.20
C LEU A 1 -0.66 -26.62 4.10
N MET A 2 -0.88 -26.69 5.43
CA MET A 2 0.06 -27.39 6.34
C MET A 2 0.18 -28.90 6.07
N LYS A 3 -0.92 -29.57 5.69
CA LYS A 3 -0.90 -31.00 5.32
C LYS A 3 -0.20 -31.28 3.98
N GLU A 4 -0.16 -30.31 3.06
CA GLU A 4 0.57 -30.44 1.81
C GLU A 4 2.06 -30.12 1.95
N LYS A 5 2.42 -29.17 2.83
CA LYS A 5 3.82 -28.83 3.11
C LYS A 5 4.60 -30.01 3.71
N SER A 6 3.95 -30.85 4.52
CA SER A 6 4.59 -32.07 5.07
C SER A 6 4.85 -33.19 4.07
N LYS A 7 4.23 -33.12 2.87
CA LYS A 7 4.43 -34.10 1.81
C LYS A 7 5.59 -33.79 0.86
N VAL A 8 6.10 -32.56 0.90
CA VAL A 8 7.15 -32.08 -0.01
C VAL A 8 8.56 -32.42 0.49
N PHE A 9 8.71 -32.70 1.77
CA PHE A 9 10.01 -33.05 2.37
C PHE A 9 10.08 -34.55 2.63
N ASP A 10 10.81 -35.28 1.77
CA ASP A 10 11.16 -36.68 2.03
C ASP A 10 12.02 -36.72 3.30
N PRO A 11 11.60 -37.46 4.35
CA PRO A 11 12.39 -37.65 5.57
C PRO A 11 13.80 -38.18 5.35
N CYS A 12 14.05 -38.83 4.22
CA CYS A 12 15.36 -39.36 3.85
C CYS A 12 16.36 -38.24 3.46
N ILE A 13 15.88 -37.04 3.08
CA ILE A 13 16.76 -35.93 2.68
C ILE A 13 17.18 -35.08 3.90
N PHE A 14 16.36 -35.07 4.96
CA PHE A 14 16.64 -34.36 6.21
C PHE A 14 16.50 -35.30 7.42
N PRO A 15 17.55 -36.08 7.75
CA PRO A 15 17.48 -37.08 8.83
C PRO A 15 17.42 -36.48 10.25
N TRP A 16 17.57 -35.17 10.42
CA TRP A 16 17.53 -34.49 11.72
C TRP A 16 16.20 -33.79 11.94
N ASN A 17 15.36 -34.43 12.75
CA ASN A 17 14.18 -33.87 13.41
C ASN A 17 13.34 -32.86 12.60
N ILE A 18 12.58 -33.36 11.64
CA ILE A 18 11.56 -32.58 10.89
C ILE A 18 10.50 -31.98 11.84
N GLU A 19 10.30 -32.58 13.02
CA GLU A 19 9.38 -32.05 14.04
C GLU A 19 9.74 -30.65 14.56
N SER A 20 10.99 -30.19 14.37
CA SER A 20 11.45 -28.87 14.80
C SER A 20 11.43 -27.80 13.69
N ILE A 21 11.05 -28.13 12.46
CA ILE A 21 11.00 -27.20 11.34
C ILE A 21 9.59 -26.63 11.23
N ASP A 22 9.41 -25.44 11.76
CA ASP A 22 8.15 -24.67 11.63
C ASP A 22 8.01 -23.99 10.25
N THR A 23 6.83 -23.44 9.99
CA THR A 23 6.50 -22.76 8.73
C THR A 23 7.42 -21.58 8.47
N GLU A 24 7.85 -20.85 9.50
CA GLU A 24 8.73 -19.69 9.37
C GLU A 24 10.11 -20.10 8.84
N LYS A 25 10.71 -21.16 9.38
CA LYS A 25 12.02 -21.65 8.93
C LYS A 25 11.97 -22.14 7.49
N ILE A 26 10.92 -22.92 7.13
CA ILE A 26 10.72 -23.37 5.74
C ILE A 26 10.57 -22.17 4.82
N SER A 27 9.76 -21.20 5.19
CA SER A 27 9.52 -19.99 4.39
C SER A 27 10.81 -19.18 4.21
N THR A 28 11.60 -19.03 5.26
CA THR A 28 12.92 -18.38 5.21
C THR A 28 13.87 -19.08 4.25
N VAL A 29 13.97 -20.41 4.29
CA VAL A 29 14.82 -21.17 3.35
C VAL A 29 14.35 -20.99 1.90
N LEU A 30 13.05 -21.07 1.63
CA LEU A 30 12.51 -20.88 0.27
C LEU A 30 12.80 -19.48 -0.27
N LEU A 31 12.70 -18.46 0.57
CA LEU A 31 13.01 -17.07 0.20
C LEU A 31 14.51 -16.90 -0.09
N PHE A 32 15.40 -17.51 0.70
CA PHE A 32 16.84 -17.52 0.40
C PHE A 32 17.16 -18.24 -0.91
N ILE A 33 16.50 -19.36 -1.20
CA ILE A 33 16.66 -20.05 -2.49
C ILE A 33 16.26 -19.11 -3.63
N ALA A 34 15.16 -18.37 -3.51
CA ALA A 34 14.73 -17.42 -4.53
C ALA A 34 15.69 -16.21 -4.71
N ILE A 35 16.44 -15.85 -3.65
CA ILE A 35 17.50 -14.84 -3.75
C ILE A 35 18.71 -15.39 -4.52
N LEU A 36 19.10 -16.64 -4.23
CA LEU A 36 20.25 -17.29 -4.87
C LEU A 36 19.98 -17.63 -6.35
N TYR A 37 18.73 -17.92 -6.68
CA TYR A 37 18.27 -18.27 -8.02
C TYR A 37 17.16 -17.30 -8.46
N PRO A 38 17.48 -16.07 -8.88
CA PRO A 38 16.53 -14.98 -9.10
C PRO A 38 15.73 -15.16 -10.41
N ASP A 39 14.97 -16.25 -10.50
CA ASP A 39 14.01 -16.51 -11.56
C ASP A 39 12.62 -15.98 -11.19
N ASP A 40 11.95 -15.32 -12.14
CA ASP A 40 10.63 -14.71 -11.90
C ASP A 40 9.55 -15.75 -11.56
N ILE A 41 9.62 -16.95 -12.14
CA ILE A 41 8.67 -18.03 -11.82
C ILE A 41 8.85 -18.44 -10.36
N LEU A 42 10.10 -18.58 -9.91
CA LEU A 42 10.38 -18.92 -8.52
C LEU A 42 9.98 -17.80 -7.57
N LYS A 43 10.28 -16.53 -7.91
CA LYS A 43 9.86 -15.36 -7.13
C LYS A 43 8.35 -15.32 -6.97
N ASN A 44 7.58 -15.53 -8.02
CA ASN A 44 6.11 -15.57 -7.94
C ASN A 44 5.60 -16.68 -7.03
N LYS A 45 6.22 -17.87 -7.07
CA LYS A 45 5.85 -19.00 -6.19
C LYS A 45 6.14 -18.75 -4.72
N VAL A 46 7.20 -18.01 -4.41
CA VAL A 46 7.64 -17.80 -3.01
C VAL A 46 7.11 -16.53 -2.38
N MET A 47 6.58 -15.56 -3.14
CA MET A 47 6.17 -14.25 -2.60
C MET A 47 5.15 -14.37 -1.46
N GLY A 48 4.24 -15.36 -1.51
CA GLY A 48 3.29 -15.62 -0.42
C GLY A 48 3.93 -15.98 0.90
N TYR A 49 5.12 -16.57 0.88
CA TYR A 49 5.85 -16.99 2.09
C TYR A 49 6.44 -15.82 2.89
N ILE A 50 6.53 -14.63 2.29
CA ILE A 50 6.96 -13.41 3.01
C ILE A 50 6.03 -13.12 4.20
N LYS A 51 4.76 -13.48 4.14
CA LYS A 51 3.79 -13.30 5.23
C LYS A 51 3.96 -14.32 6.36
N GLU A 52 4.68 -15.40 6.11
CA GLU A 52 4.89 -16.49 7.06
C GLU A 52 6.15 -16.31 7.93
N ILE A 53 7.06 -15.40 7.54
CA ILE A 53 8.28 -15.12 8.30
C ILE A 53 8.04 -14.03 9.34
N ASP A 54 9.01 -13.86 10.24
CA ASP A 54 8.95 -12.83 11.27
C ASP A 54 8.83 -11.41 10.68
N THR A 55 8.19 -10.54 11.44
CA THR A 55 7.86 -9.17 10.98
C THR A 55 9.08 -8.30 10.69
N TRP A 56 10.23 -8.58 11.31
CA TRP A 56 11.46 -7.82 11.12
C TRP A 56 12.11 -8.08 9.76
N ASN A 57 12.08 -9.34 9.34
CA ASN A 57 12.71 -9.78 8.10
C ASN A 57 11.85 -9.58 6.86
N ARG A 58 10.51 -9.41 7.00
CA ARG A 58 9.59 -9.25 5.86
C ARG A 58 10.00 -8.13 4.91
N GLY A 59 10.30 -6.95 5.46
CA GLY A 59 10.71 -5.80 4.66
C GLY A 59 11.98 -6.08 3.87
N ARG A 60 12.97 -6.72 4.50
CA ARG A 60 14.24 -7.05 3.85
C ARG A 60 14.08 -8.04 2.70
N PHE A 61 13.29 -9.11 2.89
CA PHE A 61 13.00 -10.04 1.80
C PHE A 61 12.21 -9.40 0.68
N LEU A 62 11.27 -8.52 1.02
CA LEU A 62 10.49 -7.79 0.04
C LEU A 62 11.40 -6.90 -0.82
N GLU A 63 12.31 -6.14 -0.20
CA GLU A 63 13.29 -5.30 -0.86
C GLU A 63 14.19 -6.10 -1.80
N VAL A 64 14.83 -7.16 -1.29
CA VAL A 64 15.81 -7.94 -2.07
C VAL A 64 15.17 -8.68 -3.24
N LEU A 65 13.96 -9.24 -3.06
CA LEU A 65 13.31 -10.03 -4.11
C LEU A 65 12.53 -9.18 -5.12
N PHE A 66 11.96 -8.05 -4.67
CA PHE A 66 10.97 -7.30 -5.44
C PHE A 66 11.29 -5.80 -5.52
N GLU A 67 12.53 -5.37 -5.36
CA GLU A 67 12.95 -3.97 -5.58
C GLU A 67 12.45 -3.42 -6.92
N LYS A 68 12.47 -4.26 -7.95
CA LYS A 68 11.96 -3.97 -9.29
C LYS A 68 11.00 -5.07 -9.72
N PRO A 69 9.71 -4.96 -9.41
CA PRO A 69 8.73 -5.97 -9.79
C PRO A 69 8.57 -6.03 -11.31
N SER A 70 8.85 -7.21 -11.88
CA SER A 70 8.96 -7.41 -13.33
C SER A 70 7.63 -7.71 -14.02
N ASN A 71 6.67 -8.26 -13.30
CA ASN A 71 5.40 -8.71 -13.85
C ASN A 71 4.20 -8.28 -13.00
N LYS A 72 3.00 -8.49 -13.54
CA LYS A 72 1.76 -8.08 -12.89
C LYS A 72 1.56 -8.73 -11.52
N GLU A 73 1.85 -10.03 -11.37
CA GLU A 73 1.67 -10.74 -10.10
C GLU A 73 2.53 -10.15 -8.99
N GLN A 74 3.79 -9.81 -9.30
CA GLN A 74 4.70 -9.15 -8.36
C GLN A 74 4.20 -7.76 -7.99
N LYS A 75 3.75 -6.95 -8.97
CA LYS A 75 3.19 -5.62 -8.73
C LYS A 75 1.94 -5.70 -7.85
N ASP A 76 0.99 -6.57 -8.18
CA ASP A 76 -0.24 -6.80 -7.40
C ASP A 76 0.10 -7.20 -5.95
N PHE A 77 1.09 -8.07 -5.77
CA PHE A 77 1.56 -8.48 -4.45
C PHE A 77 2.14 -7.29 -3.66
N ILE A 78 3.01 -6.47 -4.27
CA ILE A 78 3.58 -5.27 -3.64
C ILE A 78 2.47 -4.31 -3.20
N ILE A 79 1.46 -4.08 -4.04
CA ILE A 79 0.31 -3.24 -3.69
C ILE A 79 -0.44 -3.81 -2.46
N THR A 80 -0.61 -5.12 -2.36
CA THR A 80 -1.24 -5.73 -1.16
C THR A 80 -0.40 -5.52 0.10
N MET A 81 0.94 -5.50 -0.03
CA MET A 81 1.86 -5.32 1.09
C MET A 81 1.87 -3.89 1.65
N LEU A 82 1.35 -2.90 0.94
CA LEU A 82 1.14 -1.54 1.48
C LEU A 82 0.27 -1.52 2.75
N SER A 83 -0.58 -2.51 2.94
CA SER A 83 -1.43 -2.66 4.13
C SER A 83 -0.76 -3.41 5.27
N ASP A 84 0.43 -3.97 5.08
CA ASP A 84 1.16 -4.69 6.11
C ASP A 84 1.64 -3.71 7.20
N ARG A 85 1.42 -4.08 8.47
CA ARG A 85 1.78 -3.25 9.63
C ARG A 85 3.22 -3.41 10.09
N SER A 86 3.96 -4.32 9.47
CA SER A 86 5.38 -4.56 9.73
C SER A 86 6.27 -3.64 8.88
N THR A 87 7.57 -3.86 8.94
CA THR A 87 8.55 -3.20 8.07
C THR A 87 8.22 -3.36 6.57
N ALA A 88 7.52 -4.44 6.19
CA ALA A 88 7.15 -4.71 4.81
C ALA A 88 6.21 -3.65 4.22
N GLY A 89 5.31 -3.05 5.00
CA GLY A 89 4.44 -1.96 4.54
C GLY A 89 5.24 -0.73 4.11
N ASN A 90 6.25 -0.34 4.88
CA ASN A 90 7.13 0.77 4.52
C ASN A 90 8.02 0.43 3.32
N THR A 91 8.55 -0.79 3.26
CA THR A 91 9.32 -1.26 2.10
C THR A 91 8.46 -1.29 0.84
N ALA A 92 7.22 -1.77 0.92
CA ALA A 92 6.28 -1.75 -0.20
C ALA A 92 6.00 -0.31 -0.68
N TYR A 93 5.83 0.64 0.24
CA TYR A 93 5.69 2.05 -0.09
C TYR A 93 6.88 2.57 -0.92
N GLU A 94 8.11 2.30 -0.48
CA GLU A 94 9.31 2.73 -1.21
C GLU A 94 9.39 2.05 -2.61
N ILE A 95 9.07 0.76 -2.71
CA ILE A 95 9.04 0.05 -3.99
C ILE A 95 8.00 0.67 -4.93
N VAL A 96 6.79 0.93 -4.47
CA VAL A 96 5.71 1.55 -5.26
C VAL A 96 6.14 2.93 -5.77
N LYS A 97 6.74 3.73 -4.88
CA LYS A 97 7.23 5.07 -5.20
C LYS A 97 8.35 5.06 -6.23
N ASN A 98 9.38 4.23 -6.02
CA ASN A 98 10.56 4.15 -6.87
C ASN A 98 10.26 3.58 -8.27
N ASN A 99 9.24 2.73 -8.39
CA ASN A 99 8.81 2.14 -9.66
C ASN A 99 7.61 2.85 -10.29
N ASN A 100 7.14 3.99 -9.74
CA ASN A 100 6.00 4.78 -10.23
C ASN A 100 4.70 3.95 -10.37
N LEU A 101 4.49 2.93 -9.53
CA LEU A 101 3.33 2.05 -9.62
C LEU A 101 2.01 2.74 -9.28
N THR A 102 2.04 3.91 -8.66
CA THR A 102 0.84 4.72 -8.37
C THR A 102 0.03 5.01 -9.62
N LYS A 103 0.68 5.18 -10.77
CA LYS A 103 0.00 5.42 -12.06
C LYS A 103 -0.76 4.20 -12.58
N GLU A 104 -0.25 3.01 -12.30
CA GLU A 104 -0.86 1.76 -12.75
C GLU A 104 -1.97 1.29 -11.78
N TYR A 105 -1.85 1.62 -10.47
CA TYR A 105 -2.69 1.10 -9.37
C TYR A 105 -3.37 2.20 -8.53
N PRO A 106 -3.89 3.29 -9.10
CA PRO A 106 -4.48 4.36 -8.30
C PRO A 106 -5.71 3.89 -7.50
N ARG A 107 -6.53 3.01 -8.08
CA ARG A 107 -7.77 2.51 -7.45
C ARG A 107 -7.49 1.61 -6.27
N GLU A 108 -6.54 0.72 -6.39
CA GLU A 108 -6.12 -0.20 -5.34
C GLU A 108 -5.55 0.59 -4.15
N ILE A 109 -4.76 1.64 -4.41
CA ILE A 109 -4.22 2.54 -3.39
C ILE A 109 -5.35 3.33 -2.72
N GLU A 110 -6.31 3.88 -3.48
CA GLU A 110 -7.52 4.54 -2.97
C GLU A 110 -8.34 3.58 -2.07
N ASP A 111 -8.43 2.30 -2.43
CA ASP A 111 -9.17 1.30 -1.67
C ASP A 111 -8.54 0.98 -0.32
N LEU A 112 -7.23 1.02 -0.22
CA LEU A 112 -6.50 0.83 1.04
C LEU A 112 -6.75 1.96 2.05
N LEU A 113 -7.15 3.16 1.61
CA LEU A 113 -7.48 4.29 2.49
C LEU A 113 -8.72 4.07 3.38
N ARG A 114 -9.46 2.97 3.18
CA ARG A 114 -10.49 2.52 4.13
C ARG A 114 -9.92 2.07 5.49
N LEU A 115 -8.62 1.70 5.52
CA LEU A 115 -7.95 1.23 6.74
C LEU A 115 -7.68 2.38 7.70
N LYS A 116 -7.79 2.10 9.02
CA LYS A 116 -7.62 3.10 10.09
C LYS A 116 -6.18 3.25 10.60
N ASN A 117 -5.18 2.70 9.91
CA ASN A 117 -3.79 2.81 10.33
C ASN A 117 -3.22 4.17 9.90
N ALA A 118 -2.71 4.96 10.85
CA ALA A 118 -2.23 6.32 10.60
C ALA A 118 -0.98 6.35 9.69
N ASP A 119 -0.02 5.45 9.93
CA ASP A 119 1.22 5.40 9.15
C ASP A 119 0.96 4.94 7.71
N THR A 120 0.16 3.86 7.56
CA THR A 120 -0.28 3.39 6.24
C THR A 120 -1.02 4.50 5.51
N ARG A 121 -1.95 5.21 6.18
CA ARG A 121 -2.71 6.32 5.59
C ARG A 121 -1.80 7.43 5.08
N LYS A 122 -0.80 7.83 5.87
CA LYS A 122 0.18 8.87 5.49
C LYS A 122 0.94 8.47 4.23
N ASN A 123 1.45 7.23 4.17
CA ASN A 123 2.17 6.70 3.02
C ASN A 123 1.29 6.64 1.76
N LEU A 124 0.03 6.18 1.87
CA LEU A 124 -0.91 6.13 0.75
C LEU A 124 -1.27 7.52 0.23
N ILE A 125 -1.46 8.50 1.11
CA ILE A 125 -1.69 9.89 0.74
C ILE A 125 -0.46 10.46 0.00
N ASP A 126 0.77 10.20 0.47
CA ASP A 126 1.99 10.65 -0.21
C ASP A 126 2.11 10.05 -1.62
N LEU A 127 1.80 8.76 -1.78
CA LEU A 127 1.76 8.12 -3.10
C LEU A 127 0.77 8.80 -4.05
N LEU A 128 -0.46 9.05 -3.60
CA LEU A 128 -1.47 9.73 -4.44
C LEU A 128 -1.06 11.17 -4.76
N MET A 129 -0.44 11.89 -3.81
CA MET A 129 0.07 13.25 -4.02
C MET A 129 1.22 13.32 -5.03
N SER A 130 1.86 12.20 -5.38
CA SER A 130 2.89 12.12 -6.42
C SER A 130 2.32 12.10 -7.85
N GLN A 131 1.01 11.92 -8.00
CA GLN A 131 0.33 11.94 -9.30
C GLN A 131 0.35 13.33 -9.94
N ASP A 132 0.14 13.40 -11.26
CA ASP A 132 -0.08 14.66 -11.90
C ASP A 132 -1.43 15.31 -11.50
N LYS A 133 -1.58 16.61 -11.77
CA LYS A 133 -2.76 17.38 -11.33
C LYS A 133 -4.09 16.75 -11.76
N LYS A 134 -4.16 16.19 -12.97
CA LYS A 134 -5.42 15.63 -13.51
C LYS A 134 -5.76 14.29 -12.86
N GLU A 135 -4.78 13.40 -12.73
CA GLU A 135 -4.92 12.10 -12.08
C GLU A 135 -5.27 12.27 -10.59
N LEU A 136 -4.57 13.19 -9.91
CA LEU A 136 -4.85 13.52 -8.52
C LEU A 136 -6.28 14.06 -8.32
N LEU A 137 -6.79 14.89 -9.25
CA LEU A 137 -8.17 15.38 -9.19
C LEU A 137 -9.17 14.22 -9.29
N ILE A 138 -8.91 13.25 -10.16
CA ILE A 138 -9.75 12.04 -10.30
C ILE A 138 -9.71 11.22 -9.00
N SER A 139 -8.54 11.03 -8.42
CA SER A 139 -8.40 10.31 -7.14
C SER A 139 -9.14 11.02 -6.01
N ILE A 140 -9.01 12.36 -5.89
CA ILE A 140 -9.76 13.13 -4.91
C ILE A 140 -11.28 12.97 -5.13
N ASP A 141 -11.73 13.07 -6.37
CA ASP A 141 -13.15 12.93 -6.72
C ASP A 141 -13.72 11.57 -6.30
N ASN A 142 -13.00 10.49 -6.60
CA ASN A 142 -13.37 9.14 -6.17
C ASN A 142 -13.46 9.01 -4.64
N LEU A 143 -12.48 9.58 -3.95
CA LEU A 143 -12.38 9.48 -2.50
C LEU A 143 -13.49 10.25 -1.81
N VAL A 144 -13.76 11.51 -2.19
CA VAL A 144 -14.82 12.33 -1.56
C VAL A 144 -16.22 11.81 -1.88
N SER A 145 -16.39 11.11 -3.01
CA SER A 145 -17.65 10.48 -3.40
C SER A 145 -17.86 9.08 -2.78
N ALA A 146 -16.88 8.56 -2.05
CA ALA A 146 -16.93 7.21 -1.50
C ALA A 146 -17.94 7.10 -0.35
N LYS A 147 -18.59 5.93 -0.22
CA LYS A 147 -19.47 5.63 0.94
C LYS A 147 -18.69 5.52 2.25
N ASN A 148 -17.43 5.12 2.19
CA ASN A 148 -16.58 4.92 3.36
C ASN A 148 -16.02 6.26 3.87
N GLU A 149 -16.26 6.58 5.14
CA GLU A 149 -15.82 7.83 5.78
C GLU A 149 -14.30 8.01 5.75
N ASN A 150 -13.50 6.95 6.04
CA ASN A 150 -12.05 7.06 6.03
C ASN A 150 -11.50 7.45 4.65
N LYS A 151 -12.13 6.98 3.57
CA LYS A 151 -11.79 7.39 2.20
C LYS A 151 -12.14 8.86 1.96
N ARG A 152 -13.35 9.31 2.39
CA ARG A 152 -13.74 10.72 2.24
C ARG A 152 -12.82 11.65 3.03
N LEU A 153 -12.48 11.29 4.27
CA LEU A 153 -11.50 12.02 5.06
C LEU A 153 -10.13 12.08 4.36
N ALA A 154 -9.69 10.98 3.72
CA ALA A 154 -8.44 11.00 2.96
C ALA A 154 -8.51 11.93 1.75
N GLY A 155 -9.61 11.93 1.01
CA GLY A 155 -9.84 12.87 -0.09
C GLY A 155 -9.78 14.34 0.36
N LEU A 156 -10.38 14.66 1.51
CA LEU A 156 -10.33 16.00 2.11
C LEU A 156 -8.92 16.37 2.58
N ASP A 157 -8.16 15.43 3.18
CA ASP A 157 -6.77 15.65 3.57
C ASP A 157 -5.89 15.96 2.35
N ILE A 158 -6.02 15.16 1.28
CA ILE A 158 -5.30 15.38 0.02
C ILE A 158 -5.65 16.75 -0.56
N LEU A 159 -6.92 17.12 -0.59
CA LEU A 159 -7.38 18.42 -1.09
C LEU A 159 -6.82 19.57 -0.26
N ASN A 160 -6.79 19.43 1.08
CA ASN A 160 -6.17 20.40 1.97
C ASN A 160 -4.66 20.55 1.73
N LEU A 161 -3.94 19.42 1.58
CA LEU A 161 -2.51 19.41 1.27
C LEU A 161 -2.21 20.03 -0.09
N ALA A 162 -2.98 19.68 -1.12
CA ALA A 162 -2.83 20.22 -2.47
C ALA A 162 -3.02 21.73 -2.51
N ASN A 163 -3.93 22.27 -1.67
CA ASN A 163 -4.23 23.70 -1.61
C ASN A 163 -3.49 24.48 -0.51
N SER A 164 -2.66 23.79 0.31
CA SER A 164 -1.88 24.44 1.37
C SER A 164 -0.62 25.14 0.85
N LYS A 165 -0.18 24.84 -0.37
CA LYS A 165 1.01 25.41 -1.01
C LYS A 165 0.76 26.88 -1.39
N GLN A 166 1.83 27.68 -1.58
CA GLN A 166 1.74 29.08 -2.01
C GLN A 166 0.96 29.27 -3.32
N LYS A 167 0.95 28.26 -4.20
CA LYS A 167 0.10 28.17 -5.40
C LYS A 167 -0.84 27.00 -5.24
N PRO A 168 -2.12 27.22 -4.90
CA PRO A 168 -3.11 26.15 -4.83
C PRO A 168 -3.21 25.40 -6.15
N LEU A 169 -3.29 24.06 -6.09
CA LEU A 169 -3.43 23.24 -7.30
C LEU A 169 -4.82 23.38 -7.93
N TYR A 170 -5.85 23.63 -7.11
CA TYR A 170 -7.25 23.71 -7.53
C TYR A 170 -7.85 25.06 -7.19
N ASP A 171 -8.70 25.57 -8.07
CA ASP A 171 -9.42 26.80 -7.82
C ASP A 171 -10.60 26.61 -6.84
N LYS A 172 -11.18 27.72 -6.39
CA LYS A 172 -12.28 27.68 -5.41
C LYS A 172 -13.53 26.99 -5.94
N LYS A 173 -13.78 27.05 -7.25
CA LYS A 173 -14.95 26.45 -7.87
C LYS A 173 -14.77 24.91 -7.90
N GLU A 174 -13.58 24.43 -8.27
CA GLU A 174 -13.21 23.01 -8.24
C GLU A 174 -13.35 22.46 -6.82
N VAL A 175 -12.77 23.14 -5.82
CA VAL A 175 -12.86 22.73 -4.39
C VAL A 175 -14.31 22.67 -3.93
N LYS A 176 -15.11 23.70 -4.23
CA LYS A 176 -16.53 23.74 -3.84
C LYS A 176 -17.32 22.59 -4.48
N ASN A 177 -17.07 22.28 -5.74
CA ASN A 177 -17.73 21.18 -6.44
C ASN A 177 -17.39 19.82 -5.84
N LEU A 178 -16.13 19.61 -5.45
CA LEU A 178 -15.70 18.38 -4.79
C LEU A 178 -16.35 18.20 -3.43
N VAL A 179 -16.31 19.24 -2.60
CA VAL A 179 -16.91 19.22 -1.25
C VAL A 179 -18.43 19.01 -1.29
N ALA A 180 -19.12 19.58 -2.28
CA ALA A 180 -20.57 19.44 -2.45
C ALA A 180 -21.03 17.99 -2.70
N LYS A 181 -20.13 17.08 -3.06
CA LYS A 181 -20.43 15.64 -3.22
C LYS A 181 -20.64 14.90 -1.88
N ILE A 182 -20.19 15.48 -0.79
CA ILE A 182 -20.39 14.93 0.55
C ILE A 182 -21.75 15.43 1.07
N SER A 183 -22.80 14.60 0.89
CA SER A 183 -24.18 15.00 1.22
C SER A 183 -24.45 15.13 2.72
N SER A 184 -23.76 14.38 3.56
CA SER A 184 -23.92 14.39 5.03
C SER A 184 -22.56 14.27 5.70
N PRO A 185 -21.83 15.38 5.82
CA PRO A 185 -20.48 15.36 6.38
C PRO A 185 -20.51 15.08 7.90
N THR A 186 -19.61 14.20 8.37
CA THR A 186 -19.34 13.97 9.78
C THR A 186 -18.66 15.19 10.41
N ASP A 187 -18.56 15.24 11.74
CA ASP A 187 -17.91 16.37 12.41
C ASP A 187 -16.42 16.49 12.04
N ALA A 188 -15.74 15.36 11.87
CA ALA A 188 -14.35 15.36 11.39
C ALA A 188 -14.24 15.91 9.96
N GLU A 189 -15.16 15.56 9.07
CA GLU A 189 -15.21 16.09 7.70
C GLU A 189 -15.53 17.59 7.67
N LYS A 190 -16.43 18.07 8.53
CA LYS A 190 -16.75 19.50 8.65
C LYS A 190 -15.51 20.34 8.98
N ILE A 191 -14.70 19.87 9.96
CA ILE A 191 -13.44 20.55 10.32
C ILE A 191 -12.50 20.67 9.10
N LEU A 192 -12.33 19.59 8.33
CA LEU A 192 -11.48 19.62 7.13
C LEU A 192 -12.03 20.53 6.03
N ILE A 193 -13.36 20.59 5.89
CA ILE A 193 -14.05 21.48 4.94
C ILE A 193 -13.88 22.94 5.34
N GLU A 194 -14.03 23.27 6.62
CA GLU A 194 -13.80 24.62 7.17
C GLU A 194 -12.37 25.08 6.89
N ASN A 195 -11.37 24.21 7.11
CA ASN A 195 -9.98 24.50 6.80
C ASN A 195 -9.73 24.87 5.33
N LEU A 196 -10.51 24.30 4.39
CA LEU A 196 -10.44 24.66 2.97
C LEU A 196 -11.04 26.07 2.70
N SER A 197 -12.01 26.49 3.54
CA SER A 197 -12.71 27.78 3.41
C SER A 197 -11.94 28.94 4.04
N ASP A 198 -11.27 28.72 5.19
CA ASP A 198 -10.69 29.75 6.04
C ASP A 198 -9.29 30.23 5.63
N LYS A 199 -8.63 29.62 4.66
CA LYS A 199 -7.29 30.02 4.19
C LYS A 199 -7.24 31.40 3.50
N LYS A 200 -8.15 32.31 3.87
CA LYS A 200 -8.20 33.69 3.37
C LYS A 200 -7.62 34.73 4.33
N LYS A 201 -7.10 34.35 5.50
CA LYS A 201 -6.58 35.33 6.47
C LYS A 201 -5.18 34.93 6.95
N LYS A 202 -4.20 35.10 6.08
CA LYS A 202 -2.81 35.43 6.47
C LYS A 202 -2.10 36.09 5.30
#